data_665255ff1224fa9c1f05c1465051fb77
#
_entry.id   665255ff1224fa9c1f05c1465051fb77
#
_cell.length_a   1.000
_cell.length_b   1.000
_cell.length_c   1.000
_cell.angle_alpha   90.00
_cell.angle_beta   90.00
_cell.angle_gamma   90.00
#
_symmetry.space_group_name_H-M   'P 1'
#
loop_
_entity.id
_entity.type
_entity.pdbx_description
1 polymer ?
#
loop_
_entity_poly.entity_id
_entity_poly.type
_entity_poly.pdbx_seq_one_letter_code
_entity_poly.pdbx_strand_id
1 'polypeptide(L)'
;MKKNIIYFLSCLVLTVGLVSCSDDDKEPLSPLTVVIEGTEAQEVVQGATLNLKAVVEGSSEVQYVWTLNGKEVSTTSTYDFTATDLGKSEIQLTVSNAEQGEAAAKLDLDVYGKYKYGTFILNEGAAWGGDKGGYLIFISPEGELVEKAFQKENNGAWLGSVPQDVFIANNKMYIVSQNGGNEGGFLTVVNAETLKLETAFGDELKGKIDWPTHVAVLSDDNIYLRDNAGIKLFHPSTGEATLIEGTKGARKNTMAVVGGKVFASQDKNLLVIESGKDKVSATVEFDGNISGVVKSSDNNVWVSVSTGKIAKVSAKDYSIIKENDLSADKDATKTLSASFAAAPSITAKGDTLYMSGLATKIYRHIFSTNETKLMVDVKEMVENANIVYNTVTVDPVTEGVYFNTIKGYGDNVGINQISIFDFSGTTPTLRAAYNDCTKYPAGVFFTSNFR
;
A
#
# COMPACT_ATOMS: atom_id res chain seq x y z
N MET A 1 16.44 23.36 7.77
CA MET A 1 15.68 24.51 8.30
C MET A 1 14.33 24.02 8.75
N LYS A 2 14.12 23.88 10.07
CA LYS A 2 12.83 23.47 10.66
C LYS A 2 11.83 24.59 10.43
N LYS A 3 10.78 24.36 9.63
CA LYS A 3 9.62 25.24 9.59
C LYS A 3 8.74 24.90 10.78
N ASN A 4 8.72 25.77 11.78
CA ASN A 4 7.72 25.73 12.83
C ASN A 4 6.39 26.14 12.20
N ILE A 5 5.53 25.16 11.95
CA ILE A 5 4.12 25.40 11.60
C ILE A 5 3.40 25.45 12.95
N ILE A 6 3.02 26.65 13.34
CA ILE A 6 2.14 26.88 14.50
C ILE A 6 0.73 26.53 14.03
N TYR A 7 0.23 25.36 14.44
CA TYR A 7 -1.16 25.03 14.29
C TYR A 7 -1.96 25.69 15.40
N PHE A 8 -2.86 26.59 15.03
CA PHE A 8 -3.88 27.11 15.94
C PHE A 8 -4.85 25.97 16.26
N LEU A 9 -4.75 25.44 17.48
CA LEU A 9 -5.76 24.58 18.06
C LEU A 9 -7.03 25.42 18.25
N SER A 10 -8.10 25.14 17.52
CA SER A 10 -9.39 25.80 17.67
C SER A 10 -10.05 25.32 18.96
N CYS A 11 -9.71 25.94 20.08
CA CYS A 11 -10.47 25.78 21.32
C CYS A 11 -11.78 26.56 21.19
N LEU A 12 -12.88 25.87 20.93
CA LEU A 12 -14.21 26.46 21.05
C LEU A 12 -14.58 26.53 22.54
N VAL A 13 -14.29 27.64 23.19
CA VAL A 13 -14.74 27.89 24.56
C VAL A 13 -16.18 28.40 24.51
N LEU A 14 -17.13 27.53 24.83
CA LEU A 14 -18.54 27.94 25.02
C LEU A 14 -18.69 28.42 26.49
N THR A 15 -18.59 29.70 26.73
CA THR A 15 -18.98 30.27 28.01
C THR A 15 -20.45 30.66 28.00
N VAL A 16 -21.27 29.92 28.72
CA VAL A 16 -22.64 30.32 28.98
C VAL A 16 -22.64 31.20 30.23
N GLY A 17 -22.51 32.52 30.05
CA GLY A 17 -22.58 33.48 31.12
C GLY A 17 -24.02 33.70 31.55
N LEU A 18 -24.40 33.25 32.75
CA LEU A 18 -25.59 33.75 33.44
C LEU A 18 -25.22 35.02 34.18
N VAL A 19 -25.69 36.16 33.69
CA VAL A 19 -25.58 37.44 34.40
C VAL A 19 -26.63 37.44 35.51
N SER A 20 -26.18 37.19 36.75
CA SER A 20 -26.96 37.48 37.97
C SER A 20 -26.46 38.76 38.56
N CYS A 21 -27.29 39.81 38.56
CA CYS A 21 -27.06 41.02 39.32
C CYS A 21 -27.39 40.75 40.77
N SER A 22 -26.37 40.70 41.66
CA SER A 22 -26.51 40.93 43.09
C SER A 22 -25.28 41.68 43.58
N ASP A 23 -25.52 42.82 44.27
CA ASP A 23 -24.52 43.62 44.96
C ASP A 23 -23.86 42.80 46.09
N ASP A 24 -22.62 42.37 45.85
CA ASP A 24 -21.65 41.98 46.87
C ASP A 24 -20.25 42.23 46.28
N ASP A 25 -19.41 42.96 47.04
CA ASP A 25 -18.03 43.33 46.70
C ASP A 25 -17.06 42.09 46.60
N LYS A 26 -17.45 41.07 45.89
CA LYS A 26 -16.54 39.94 45.54
C LYS A 26 -15.95 40.22 44.17
N GLU A 27 -14.64 40.21 44.06
CA GLU A 27 -13.99 40.21 42.74
C GLU A 27 -14.58 39.12 41.88
N PRO A 28 -14.89 39.39 40.60
CA PRO A 28 -15.43 38.38 39.71
C PRO A 28 -14.45 37.25 39.60
N LEU A 29 -14.93 36.00 39.84
CA LEU A 29 -14.13 34.81 39.70
C LEU A 29 -13.60 34.72 38.25
N SER A 30 -12.34 34.30 38.12
CA SER A 30 -11.79 34.01 36.78
C SER A 30 -12.62 32.96 36.07
N PRO A 31 -12.88 33.10 34.76
CA PRO A 31 -13.64 32.10 34.01
C PRO A 31 -12.99 30.72 34.10
N LEU A 32 -13.81 29.68 34.23
CA LEU A 32 -13.35 28.31 34.14
C LEU A 32 -12.95 27.99 32.70
N THR A 33 -11.73 27.48 32.49
CA THR A 33 -11.25 27.00 31.20
C THR A 33 -10.64 25.62 31.34
N VAL A 34 -10.67 24.83 30.27
CA VAL A 34 -10.09 23.48 30.24
C VAL A 34 -9.48 23.16 28.88
N VAL A 35 -8.33 22.46 28.90
CA VAL A 35 -7.70 21.86 27.73
C VAL A 35 -7.37 20.39 28.02
N ILE A 36 -7.32 19.60 26.96
CA ILE A 36 -6.87 18.20 27.00
C ILE A 36 -5.41 18.15 26.59
N GLU A 37 -4.55 17.68 27.48
CA GLU A 37 -3.16 17.34 27.20
C GLU A 37 -2.98 15.83 27.05
N GLY A 38 -1.91 15.38 26.40
CA GLY A 38 -1.52 13.97 26.26
C GLY A 38 -1.27 13.53 24.84
N THR A 39 -1.75 14.30 23.84
CA THR A 39 -1.41 14.07 22.45
C THR A 39 -1.61 15.32 21.60
N GLU A 40 -0.76 15.49 20.60
CA GLU A 40 -0.95 16.45 19.50
C GLU A 40 -1.33 15.70 18.20
N ALA A 41 -1.34 14.37 18.22
CA ALA A 41 -1.66 13.55 17.07
C ALA A 41 -3.16 13.59 16.78
N GLN A 42 -3.50 13.66 15.50
CA GLN A 42 -4.87 13.53 15.01
C GLN A 42 -5.20 12.09 14.59
N GLU A 43 -4.18 11.25 14.45
CA GLU A 43 -4.31 9.84 14.11
C GLU A 43 -3.60 8.98 15.16
N VAL A 44 -4.16 7.82 15.47
CA VAL A 44 -3.60 6.85 16.41
C VAL A 44 -3.77 5.43 15.90
N VAL A 45 -2.73 4.60 16.07
CA VAL A 45 -2.81 3.19 15.65
C VAL A 45 -3.72 2.38 16.57
N GLN A 46 -4.51 1.49 16.00
CA GLN A 46 -5.35 0.56 16.76
C GLN A 46 -4.54 -0.24 17.78
N GLY A 47 -5.04 -0.31 19.01
CA GLY A 47 -4.40 -0.95 20.14
C GLY A 47 -3.49 -0.03 20.98
N ALA A 48 -3.18 1.18 20.51
CA ALA A 48 -2.43 2.15 21.30
C ALA A 48 -3.27 2.74 22.42
N THR A 49 -2.59 3.15 23.50
CA THR A 49 -3.22 3.86 24.63
C THR A 49 -2.61 5.25 24.74
N LEU A 50 -3.48 6.26 24.85
CA LEU A 50 -3.12 7.64 25.09
C LEU A 50 -3.51 8.02 26.52
N ASN A 51 -2.55 8.53 27.30
CA ASN A 51 -2.84 9.07 28.63
C ASN A 51 -3.24 10.55 28.51
N LEU A 52 -4.53 10.82 28.57
CA LEU A 52 -5.08 12.17 28.46
C LEU A 52 -5.24 12.80 29.85
N LYS A 53 -4.94 14.08 29.95
CA LYS A 53 -4.99 14.84 31.20
C LYS A 53 -5.77 16.14 30.99
N ALA A 54 -6.64 16.42 31.96
CA ALA A 54 -7.31 17.72 32.07
C ALA A 54 -6.35 18.76 32.66
N VAL A 55 -6.18 19.90 31.96
CA VAL A 55 -5.55 21.08 32.49
C VAL A 55 -6.61 22.14 32.63
N VAL A 56 -6.89 22.53 33.88
CA VAL A 56 -7.98 23.44 34.23
C VAL A 56 -7.39 24.72 34.81
N GLU A 57 -7.92 25.87 34.38
CA GLU A 57 -7.63 27.17 34.95
C GLU A 57 -8.92 27.79 35.51
N GLY A 58 -8.80 28.62 36.49
CA GLY A 58 -9.91 29.34 37.15
C GLY A 58 -10.36 28.68 38.46
N SER A 59 -10.25 27.37 38.64
CA SER A 59 -10.54 26.67 39.90
C SER A 59 -9.75 25.35 40.02
N SER A 60 -9.40 24.99 41.25
CA SER A 60 -8.84 23.67 41.57
C SER A 60 -9.90 22.68 42.03
N GLU A 61 -11.13 23.14 42.34
CA GLU A 61 -12.23 22.32 42.83
C GLU A 61 -13.27 22.17 41.70
N VAL A 62 -13.06 21.18 40.81
CA VAL A 62 -13.96 20.90 39.69
C VAL A 62 -14.33 19.42 39.65
N GLN A 63 -15.49 19.14 39.10
CA GLN A 63 -15.92 17.81 38.69
C GLN A 63 -15.50 17.59 37.24
N TYR A 64 -15.10 16.36 36.89
CA TYR A 64 -14.67 15.96 35.57
C TYR A 64 -15.67 14.98 34.98
N VAL A 65 -15.99 15.12 33.70
CA VAL A 65 -16.73 14.12 32.93
C VAL A 65 -16.06 13.98 31.57
N TRP A 66 -15.49 12.81 31.33
CA TRP A 66 -14.98 12.42 30.03
C TRP A 66 -16.01 11.57 29.30
N THR A 67 -16.24 11.90 28.03
CA THR A 67 -17.08 11.06 27.16
C THR A 67 -16.30 10.63 25.93
N LEU A 68 -16.55 9.39 25.48
CA LEU A 68 -16.10 8.83 24.22
C LEU A 68 -17.32 8.57 23.34
N ASN A 69 -17.40 9.25 22.19
CA ASN A 69 -18.55 9.18 21.27
C ASN A 69 -19.88 9.41 22.02
N GLY A 70 -19.90 10.37 22.92
CA GLY A 70 -21.08 10.75 23.73
C GLY A 70 -21.38 9.85 24.94
N LYS A 71 -20.61 8.78 25.17
CA LYS A 71 -20.76 7.88 26.34
C LYS A 71 -19.74 8.22 27.40
N GLU A 72 -20.18 8.40 28.67
CA GLU A 72 -19.29 8.63 29.80
C GLU A 72 -18.29 7.45 30.00
N VAL A 73 -17.00 7.79 30.17
CA VAL A 73 -15.89 6.84 30.32
C VAL A 73 -15.00 7.10 31.52
N SER A 74 -14.95 8.33 32.06
CA SER A 74 -14.17 8.67 33.25
C SER A 74 -14.70 9.92 33.93
N THR A 75 -14.49 10.02 35.26
CA THR A 75 -14.81 11.20 36.09
C THR A 75 -13.59 11.71 36.86
N THR A 76 -12.38 11.35 36.44
CA THR A 76 -11.12 11.78 37.06
C THR A 76 -10.41 12.82 36.22
N SER A 77 -9.38 13.46 36.77
CA SER A 77 -8.57 14.45 36.05
C SER A 77 -7.77 13.85 34.88
N THR A 78 -7.76 12.51 34.72
CA THR A 78 -7.09 11.79 33.64
C THR A 78 -8.01 10.77 33.01
N TYR A 79 -7.74 10.44 31.73
CA TYR A 79 -8.42 9.35 31.03
C TYR A 79 -7.43 8.60 30.14
N ASP A 80 -7.35 7.29 30.29
CA ASP A 80 -6.57 6.42 29.44
C ASP A 80 -7.44 5.96 28.26
N PHE A 81 -7.31 6.67 27.13
CA PHE A 81 -7.99 6.28 25.89
C PHE A 81 -7.25 5.12 25.24
N THR A 82 -7.93 3.98 25.05
CA THR A 82 -7.42 2.86 24.24
C THR A 82 -8.13 2.83 22.89
N ALA A 83 -7.38 2.93 21.81
CA ALA A 83 -7.85 2.95 20.44
C ALA A 83 -8.31 1.54 20.00
N THR A 84 -9.56 1.15 20.26
CA THR A 84 -10.08 -0.20 19.96
C THR A 84 -10.70 -0.30 18.58
N ASP A 85 -11.54 0.66 18.21
CA ASP A 85 -12.34 0.63 16.99
C ASP A 85 -11.73 1.55 15.93
N LEU A 86 -11.70 1.08 14.67
CA LEU A 86 -11.21 1.88 13.54
C LEU A 86 -12.14 3.05 13.24
N GLY A 87 -11.53 4.14 12.74
CA GLY A 87 -12.23 5.34 12.33
C GLY A 87 -12.28 6.41 13.41
N LYS A 88 -13.22 7.34 13.29
CA LYS A 88 -13.28 8.54 14.12
C LYS A 88 -13.71 8.24 15.54
N SER A 89 -12.95 8.77 16.50
CA SER A 89 -13.25 8.78 17.93
C SER A 89 -13.33 10.21 18.42
N GLU A 90 -14.45 10.60 18.97
CA GLU A 90 -14.70 11.90 19.60
C GLU A 90 -14.54 11.77 21.10
N ILE A 91 -13.55 12.43 21.67
CA ILE A 91 -13.33 12.51 23.11
C ILE A 91 -13.69 13.92 23.56
N GLN A 92 -14.63 14.03 24.50
CA GLN A 92 -15.00 15.31 25.10
C GLN A 92 -14.73 15.27 26.59
N LEU A 93 -14.13 16.35 27.11
CA LEU A 93 -13.98 16.60 28.54
C LEU A 93 -14.86 17.77 28.91
N THR A 94 -15.73 17.59 29.89
CA THR A 94 -16.46 18.66 30.54
C THR A 94 -15.97 18.77 31.97
N VAL A 95 -15.66 19.98 32.40
CA VAL A 95 -15.37 20.30 33.80
C VAL A 95 -16.42 21.25 34.32
N SER A 96 -16.85 21.08 35.57
CA SER A 96 -17.88 21.92 36.19
C SER A 96 -17.52 22.31 37.62
N ASN A 97 -17.94 23.50 38.00
CA ASN A 97 -17.84 24.03 39.34
C ASN A 97 -19.14 24.79 39.65
N ALA A 98 -19.65 24.64 40.87
CA ALA A 98 -20.94 25.24 41.26
C ALA A 98 -20.96 26.77 41.18
N GLU A 99 -19.80 27.43 41.34
CA GLU A 99 -19.70 28.90 41.35
C GLU A 99 -19.41 29.49 39.97
N GLN A 100 -18.72 28.76 39.09
CA GLN A 100 -18.18 29.25 37.83
C GLN A 100 -18.86 28.61 36.59
N GLY A 101 -19.72 27.59 36.77
CA GLY A 101 -20.43 26.90 35.69
C GLY A 101 -19.61 25.79 35.06
N GLU A 102 -19.64 25.69 33.74
CA GLU A 102 -19.03 24.59 32.99
C GLU A 102 -18.08 25.09 31.91
N ALA A 103 -17.00 24.31 31.66
CA ALA A 103 -16.12 24.48 30.50
C ALA A 103 -15.90 23.11 29.84
N ALA A 104 -15.71 23.10 28.52
CA ALA A 104 -15.52 21.86 27.76
C ALA A 104 -14.36 21.97 26.78
N ALA A 105 -13.67 20.85 26.58
CA ALA A 105 -12.67 20.65 25.53
C ALA A 105 -12.98 19.40 24.73
N LYS A 106 -12.58 19.38 23.46
CA LYS A 106 -12.85 18.26 22.54
C LYS A 106 -11.54 17.84 21.84
N LEU A 107 -11.37 16.54 21.66
CA LEU A 107 -10.30 15.92 20.92
C LEU A 107 -10.91 14.92 19.93
N ASP A 108 -10.71 15.18 18.65
CA ASP A 108 -11.10 14.25 17.57
C ASP A 108 -9.86 13.46 17.13
N LEU A 109 -9.95 12.14 17.17
CA LEU A 109 -8.89 11.21 16.75
C LEU A 109 -9.40 10.33 15.62
N ASP A 110 -8.52 10.00 14.66
CA ASP A 110 -8.77 8.96 13.66
C ASP A 110 -7.96 7.71 14.03
N VAL A 111 -8.65 6.63 14.39
CA VAL A 111 -8.01 5.35 14.74
C VAL A 111 -7.80 4.56 13.46
N TYR A 112 -6.56 4.24 13.14
CA TYR A 112 -6.21 3.46 11.97
C TYR A 112 -5.63 2.08 12.30
N GLY A 113 -5.78 1.13 11.36
CA GLY A 113 -5.27 -0.22 11.53
C GLY A 113 -3.75 -0.30 11.39
N LYS A 114 -3.16 -1.26 12.09
CA LYS A 114 -1.70 -1.51 12.19
C LYS A 114 -0.98 -1.55 10.83
N TYR A 115 -1.68 -1.97 9.78
CA TYR A 115 -1.11 -2.19 8.44
C TYR A 115 -1.47 -1.11 7.43
N LYS A 116 -2.10 0.00 7.87
CA LYS A 116 -2.49 1.12 7.00
C LYS A 116 -1.30 1.77 6.29
N TYR A 117 -0.18 1.90 6.99
CA TYR A 117 1.03 2.53 6.49
C TYR A 117 2.19 1.55 6.50
N GLY A 118 2.85 1.34 5.35
CA GLY A 118 4.01 0.47 5.27
C GLY A 118 4.14 -0.24 3.92
N THR A 119 4.98 -1.26 3.93
CA THR A 119 5.36 -2.03 2.74
C THR A 119 5.04 -3.49 2.96
N PHE A 120 4.40 -4.11 1.97
CA PHE A 120 4.18 -5.55 1.93
C PHE A 120 5.12 -6.23 0.95
N ILE A 121 5.66 -7.39 1.34
CA ILE A 121 6.40 -8.29 0.47
C ILE A 121 5.63 -9.60 0.42
N LEU A 122 5.08 -9.91 -0.75
CA LEU A 122 4.37 -11.15 -0.99
C LEU A 122 5.38 -12.25 -1.32
N ASN A 123 5.26 -13.40 -0.67
CA ASN A 123 6.11 -14.56 -0.88
C ASN A 123 5.31 -15.73 -1.41
N GLU A 124 5.78 -16.35 -2.49
CA GLU A 124 5.15 -17.54 -3.09
C GLU A 124 5.15 -18.74 -2.13
N GLY A 125 6.14 -18.81 -1.25
CA GLY A 125 6.37 -19.97 -0.41
C GLY A 125 6.96 -21.14 -1.19
N ALA A 126 6.88 -22.36 -0.63
CA ALA A 126 7.28 -23.56 -1.35
C ALA A 126 6.08 -24.17 -2.08
N ALA A 127 6.11 -24.13 -3.40
CA ALA A 127 5.13 -24.85 -4.22
C ALA A 127 5.26 -26.38 -4.08
N TRP A 128 6.47 -26.85 -3.75
CA TRP A 128 6.88 -28.26 -3.75
C TRP A 128 7.53 -28.60 -2.41
N GLY A 129 6.94 -29.53 -1.66
CA GLY A 129 7.49 -30.06 -0.40
C GLY A 129 7.15 -29.26 0.85
N GLY A 130 6.50 -29.86 1.80
CA GLY A 130 6.35 -29.59 3.24
C GLY A 130 5.82 -28.22 3.73
N ASP A 131 6.31 -27.15 3.21
CA ASP A 131 5.93 -25.79 3.62
C ASP A 131 4.95 -25.23 2.58
N LYS A 132 3.69 -25.52 2.80
CA LYS A 132 2.61 -25.20 1.88
C LYS A 132 2.09 -23.79 2.20
N GLY A 133 2.03 -22.95 1.20
CA GLY A 133 1.36 -21.66 1.27
C GLY A 133 2.30 -20.47 1.28
N GLY A 134 1.81 -19.43 0.62
CA GLY A 134 2.46 -18.15 0.60
C GLY A 134 2.22 -17.34 1.87
N TYR A 135 2.95 -16.27 2.01
CA TYR A 135 2.82 -15.38 3.16
C TYR A 135 3.15 -13.94 2.80
N LEU A 136 2.63 -13.03 3.62
CA LEU A 136 2.96 -11.61 3.58
C LEU A 136 3.99 -11.29 4.68
N ILE A 137 5.05 -10.58 4.29
CA ILE A 137 5.89 -9.80 5.20
C ILE A 137 5.35 -8.38 5.19
N PHE A 138 5.29 -7.75 6.34
CA PHE A 138 5.02 -6.33 6.48
C PHE A 138 6.25 -5.64 7.08
N ILE A 139 6.60 -4.48 6.53
CA ILE A 139 7.63 -3.59 7.06
C ILE A 139 6.95 -2.28 7.41
N SER A 140 6.98 -1.90 8.70
CA SER A 140 6.39 -0.65 9.17
C SER A 140 7.17 0.57 8.66
N PRO A 141 6.61 1.80 8.75
CA PRO A 141 7.34 3.03 8.43
C PRO A 141 8.63 3.20 9.26
N GLU A 142 8.66 2.66 10.48
CA GLU A 142 9.83 2.68 11.38
C GLU A 142 10.87 1.60 11.03
N GLY A 143 10.55 0.70 10.08
CA GLY A 143 11.42 -0.39 9.64
C GLY A 143 11.27 -1.69 10.44
N GLU A 144 10.24 -1.82 11.26
CA GLU A 144 9.94 -3.07 11.95
C GLU A 144 9.38 -4.12 10.98
N LEU A 145 9.94 -5.33 11.01
CA LEU A 145 9.53 -6.43 10.14
C LEU A 145 8.58 -7.37 10.87
N VAL A 146 7.43 -7.64 10.26
CA VAL A 146 6.44 -8.63 10.70
C VAL A 146 6.35 -9.73 9.66
N GLU A 147 6.92 -10.89 9.95
CA GLU A 147 6.78 -12.08 9.12
C GLU A 147 5.39 -12.70 9.25
N LYS A 148 4.88 -13.27 8.16
CA LYS A 148 3.59 -13.97 8.11
C LYS A 148 2.45 -13.12 8.68
N ALA A 149 2.42 -11.83 8.29
CA ALA A 149 1.49 -10.85 8.84
C ALA A 149 0.02 -11.28 8.70
N PHE A 150 -0.38 -11.83 7.54
CA PHE A 150 -1.73 -12.36 7.33
C PHE A 150 -2.06 -13.51 8.29
N GLN A 151 -1.15 -14.48 8.42
CA GLN A 151 -1.35 -15.64 9.30
C GLN A 151 -1.48 -15.23 10.76
N LYS A 152 -0.70 -14.24 11.21
CA LYS A 152 -0.78 -13.71 12.59
C LYS A 152 -2.14 -13.12 12.90
N GLU A 153 -2.73 -12.41 11.95
CA GLU A 153 -4.04 -11.77 12.14
C GLU A 153 -5.23 -12.72 11.95
N ASN A 154 -5.02 -13.92 11.39
CA ASN A 154 -6.07 -14.86 11.02
C ASN A 154 -5.86 -16.27 11.59
N ASN A 155 -5.29 -16.38 12.80
CA ASN A 155 -5.12 -17.63 13.54
C ASN A 155 -4.39 -18.72 12.75
N GLY A 156 -3.39 -18.35 11.95
CA GLY A 156 -2.63 -19.28 11.12
C GLY A 156 -3.32 -19.69 9.81
N ALA A 157 -4.39 -19.00 9.41
CA ALA A 157 -5.09 -19.30 8.15
C ALA A 157 -4.15 -19.23 6.93
N TRP A 158 -4.48 -20.00 5.93
CA TRP A 158 -3.68 -20.11 4.69
C TRP A 158 -4.01 -18.98 3.73
N LEU A 159 -2.98 -18.46 3.05
CA LEU A 159 -3.12 -17.43 2.01
C LEU A 159 -3.28 -18.04 0.60
N GLY A 160 -3.27 -19.36 0.50
CA GLY A 160 -3.13 -20.09 -0.75
C GLY A 160 -1.67 -20.40 -1.08
N SER A 161 -1.44 -21.29 -2.05
CA SER A 161 -0.10 -21.64 -2.52
C SER A 161 0.30 -20.80 -3.73
N VAL A 162 1.53 -20.36 -3.76
CA VAL A 162 2.12 -19.57 -4.85
C VAL A 162 1.31 -18.29 -5.12
N PRO A 163 1.11 -17.41 -4.09
CA PRO A 163 0.52 -16.11 -4.35
C PRO A 163 1.46 -15.26 -5.22
N GLN A 164 0.87 -14.47 -6.12
CA GLN A 164 1.60 -13.82 -7.21
C GLN A 164 1.45 -12.30 -7.24
N ASP A 165 0.32 -11.79 -6.74
CA ASP A 165 0.02 -10.36 -6.85
C ASP A 165 -0.87 -9.87 -5.71
N VAL A 166 -0.75 -8.58 -5.41
CA VAL A 166 -1.57 -7.86 -4.44
C VAL A 166 -2.11 -6.60 -5.09
N PHE A 167 -3.41 -6.38 -4.93
CA PHE A 167 -4.05 -5.12 -5.30
C PHE A 167 -4.80 -4.55 -4.09
N ILE A 168 -4.59 -3.28 -3.78
CA ILE A 168 -5.28 -2.61 -2.67
C ILE A 168 -6.21 -1.54 -3.24
N ALA A 169 -7.49 -1.64 -2.92
CA ALA A 169 -8.52 -0.69 -3.29
C ALA A 169 -9.68 -0.74 -2.30
N ASN A 170 -10.38 0.39 -2.10
CA ASN A 170 -11.60 0.47 -1.28
C ASN A 170 -11.41 -0.11 0.14
N ASN A 171 -10.28 0.18 0.77
CA ASN A 171 -9.90 -0.34 2.08
C ASN A 171 -9.79 -1.88 2.17
N LYS A 172 -9.66 -2.55 1.02
CA LYS A 172 -9.46 -3.99 0.92
C LYS A 172 -8.15 -4.29 0.20
N MET A 173 -7.56 -5.42 0.57
CA MET A 173 -6.42 -5.99 -0.12
C MET A 173 -6.85 -7.30 -0.77
N TYR A 174 -6.62 -7.39 -2.07
CA TYR A 174 -6.92 -8.54 -2.92
C TYR A 174 -5.62 -9.27 -3.24
N ILE A 175 -5.53 -10.53 -2.88
CA ILE A 175 -4.33 -11.35 -3.05
C ILE A 175 -4.68 -12.53 -3.92
N VAL A 176 -3.99 -12.67 -5.06
CA VAL A 176 -4.21 -13.77 -6.00
C VAL A 176 -3.15 -14.85 -5.81
N SER A 177 -3.59 -16.13 -5.76
CA SER A 177 -2.73 -17.30 -5.59
C SER A 177 -2.96 -18.30 -6.71
N GLN A 178 -1.88 -18.81 -7.33
CA GLN A 178 -1.96 -19.77 -8.46
C GLN A 178 -2.65 -21.07 -8.08
N ASN A 179 -2.38 -21.58 -6.88
CA ASN A 179 -2.83 -22.88 -6.39
C ASN A 179 -3.70 -22.73 -5.14
N GLY A 180 -4.69 -21.83 -5.20
CA GLY A 180 -5.57 -21.52 -4.08
C GLY A 180 -6.74 -22.49 -3.87
N GLY A 181 -6.85 -23.55 -4.66
CA GLY A 181 -8.08 -24.36 -4.72
C GLY A 181 -8.33 -25.30 -3.55
N ASN A 182 -7.34 -25.59 -2.70
CA ASN A 182 -7.51 -26.54 -1.61
C ASN A 182 -7.54 -25.90 -0.22
N GLU A 183 -6.83 -24.81 -0.05
CA GLU A 183 -6.75 -24.04 1.21
C GLU A 183 -6.40 -22.59 0.87
N GLY A 184 -6.99 -21.63 1.59
CA GLY A 184 -6.82 -20.21 1.35
C GLY A 184 -7.79 -19.69 0.30
N GLY A 185 -7.48 -19.78 -0.96
CA GLY A 185 -8.31 -19.33 -2.08
C GLY A 185 -7.47 -18.97 -3.29
N PHE A 186 -8.07 -18.94 -4.46
CA PHE A 186 -7.47 -18.37 -5.68
C PHE A 186 -7.41 -16.84 -5.57
N LEU A 187 -8.40 -16.25 -4.89
CA LEU A 187 -8.45 -14.84 -4.55
C LEU A 187 -8.84 -14.71 -3.08
N THR A 188 -7.96 -14.11 -2.29
CA THR A 188 -8.19 -13.81 -0.88
C THR A 188 -8.38 -12.32 -0.71
N VAL A 189 -9.45 -11.92 -0.03
CA VAL A 189 -9.79 -10.52 0.24
C VAL A 189 -9.71 -10.28 1.74
N VAL A 190 -8.92 -9.29 2.13
CA VAL A 190 -8.75 -8.90 3.53
C VAL A 190 -8.98 -7.40 3.69
N ASN A 191 -9.30 -6.96 4.89
CA ASN A 191 -9.26 -5.55 5.23
C ASN A 191 -7.81 -5.04 5.11
N ALA A 192 -7.58 -3.97 4.36
CA ALA A 192 -6.23 -3.48 4.06
C ALA A 192 -5.49 -2.93 5.28
N GLU A 193 -6.21 -2.46 6.29
CA GLU A 193 -5.62 -1.86 7.49
C GLU A 193 -5.36 -2.86 8.63
N THR A 194 -6.15 -3.96 8.67
CA THR A 194 -6.07 -4.95 9.77
C THR A 194 -5.60 -6.32 9.33
N LEU A 195 -5.54 -6.59 8.02
CA LEU A 195 -5.32 -7.90 7.39
C LEU A 195 -6.33 -8.98 7.82
N LYS A 196 -7.43 -8.62 8.46
CA LYS A 196 -8.49 -9.57 8.79
C LYS A 196 -9.14 -10.10 7.52
N LEU A 197 -9.27 -11.42 7.44
CA LEU A 197 -9.89 -12.11 6.31
C LEU A 197 -11.37 -11.71 6.22
N GLU A 198 -11.77 -11.22 5.05
CA GLU A 198 -13.17 -10.96 4.71
C GLU A 198 -13.75 -12.12 3.91
N THR A 199 -13.05 -12.55 2.85
CA THR A 199 -13.51 -13.64 1.99
C THR A 199 -12.32 -14.31 1.30
N ALA A 200 -12.43 -15.62 1.06
CA ALA A 200 -11.50 -16.38 0.23
C ALA A 200 -12.30 -17.14 -0.84
N PHE A 201 -12.08 -16.80 -2.11
CA PHE A 201 -12.74 -17.44 -3.25
C PHE A 201 -11.92 -18.64 -3.73
N GLY A 202 -12.23 -19.81 -3.25
CA GLY A 202 -11.61 -21.08 -3.62
C GLY A 202 -12.55 -21.90 -4.49
N ASP A 203 -13.65 -22.40 -3.91
CA ASP A 203 -14.62 -23.26 -4.60
C ASP A 203 -15.39 -22.48 -5.69
N GLU A 204 -15.70 -21.21 -5.46
CA GLU A 204 -16.40 -20.35 -6.42
C GLU A 204 -15.61 -20.16 -7.72
N LEU A 205 -14.28 -20.13 -7.64
CA LEU A 205 -13.39 -19.96 -8.79
C LEU A 205 -12.86 -21.29 -9.35
N LYS A 206 -13.06 -22.40 -8.63
CA LYS A 206 -12.59 -23.73 -9.05
C LYS A 206 -13.20 -24.15 -10.38
N GLY A 207 -12.35 -24.49 -11.35
CA GLY A 207 -12.77 -24.86 -12.71
C GLY A 207 -13.15 -23.67 -13.59
N LYS A 208 -13.25 -22.47 -13.04
CA LYS A 208 -13.51 -21.23 -13.80
C LYS A 208 -12.24 -20.45 -14.11
N ILE A 209 -11.15 -20.71 -13.37
CA ILE A 209 -9.87 -20.02 -13.47
C ILE A 209 -8.73 -21.05 -13.57
N ASP A 210 -7.68 -20.74 -14.33
CA ASP A 210 -6.54 -21.62 -14.56
C ASP A 210 -5.23 -20.89 -14.27
N TRP A 211 -4.59 -21.24 -13.14
CA TRP A 211 -3.32 -20.63 -12.69
C TRP A 211 -3.35 -19.10 -12.71
N PRO A 212 -4.21 -18.47 -11.91
CA PRO A 212 -4.28 -17.00 -11.85
C PRO A 212 -2.97 -16.42 -11.32
N THR A 213 -2.62 -15.25 -11.85
CA THR A 213 -1.32 -14.63 -11.50
C THR A 213 -1.43 -13.16 -11.09
N HIS A 214 -2.35 -12.40 -11.67
CA HIS A 214 -2.48 -10.97 -11.39
C HIS A 214 -3.92 -10.57 -11.23
N VAL A 215 -4.13 -9.51 -10.45
CA VAL A 215 -5.44 -8.96 -10.14
C VAL A 215 -5.46 -7.45 -10.34
N ALA A 216 -6.56 -6.96 -10.90
CA ALA A 216 -6.87 -5.53 -10.95
C ALA A 216 -8.32 -5.35 -10.52
N VAL A 217 -8.60 -4.34 -9.71
CA VAL A 217 -9.93 -4.11 -9.13
C VAL A 217 -10.44 -2.73 -9.51
N LEU A 218 -11.60 -2.66 -10.15
CA LEU A 218 -12.30 -1.42 -10.44
C LEU A 218 -13.41 -1.13 -9.45
N SER A 219 -14.05 -2.17 -8.93
CA SER A 219 -15.00 -2.14 -7.82
C SER A 219 -15.05 -3.51 -7.15
N ASP A 220 -15.72 -3.62 -6.01
CA ASP A 220 -15.87 -4.88 -5.27
C ASP A 220 -16.54 -6.00 -6.10
N ASP A 221 -17.27 -5.64 -7.15
CA ASP A 221 -17.92 -6.58 -8.06
C ASP A 221 -17.39 -6.56 -9.51
N ASN A 222 -16.28 -5.85 -9.76
CA ASN A 222 -15.57 -5.85 -11.03
C ASN A 222 -14.09 -6.12 -10.77
N ILE A 223 -13.74 -7.41 -10.68
CA ILE A 223 -12.40 -7.90 -10.39
C ILE A 223 -11.84 -8.59 -11.64
N TYR A 224 -10.72 -8.12 -12.11
CA TYR A 224 -10.04 -8.63 -13.30
C TYR A 224 -8.92 -9.56 -12.87
N LEU A 225 -9.01 -10.83 -13.27
CA LEU A 225 -8.03 -11.87 -12.93
C LEU A 225 -7.32 -12.33 -14.20
N ARG A 226 -6.01 -12.13 -14.26
CA ARG A 226 -5.18 -12.68 -15.34
C ARG A 226 -4.86 -14.13 -15.03
N ASP A 227 -5.19 -15.06 -15.94
CA ASP A 227 -4.89 -16.47 -15.85
C ASP A 227 -4.28 -17.01 -17.16
N ASN A 228 -4.08 -18.35 -17.30
CA ASN A 228 -3.51 -18.93 -18.51
C ASN A 228 -4.40 -18.78 -19.75
N ALA A 229 -5.70 -18.56 -19.59
CA ALA A 229 -6.62 -18.35 -20.71
C ALA A 229 -6.59 -16.90 -21.23
N GLY A 230 -6.27 -15.92 -20.36
CA GLY A 230 -6.30 -14.50 -20.65
C GLY A 230 -6.63 -13.67 -19.42
N ILE A 231 -7.51 -12.70 -19.55
CA ILE A 231 -8.03 -11.91 -18.45
C ILE A 231 -9.53 -12.20 -18.30
N LYS A 232 -9.94 -12.54 -17.10
CA LYS A 232 -11.34 -12.81 -16.77
C LYS A 232 -11.90 -11.71 -15.90
N LEU A 233 -13.13 -11.30 -16.18
CA LEU A 233 -13.93 -10.47 -15.30
C LEU A 233 -14.66 -11.36 -14.32
N PHE A 234 -14.38 -11.21 -13.04
CA PHE A 234 -15.01 -11.92 -11.94
C PHE A 234 -15.97 -11.01 -11.20
N HIS A 235 -17.20 -11.50 -11.01
CA HIS A 235 -18.27 -10.89 -10.25
C HIS A 235 -18.49 -11.67 -8.95
N PRO A 236 -17.94 -11.25 -7.80
CA PRO A 236 -18.17 -11.89 -6.51
C PRO A 236 -19.64 -12.09 -6.16
N SER A 237 -20.51 -11.14 -6.52
CA SER A 237 -21.95 -11.19 -6.22
C SER A 237 -22.67 -12.38 -6.88
N THR A 238 -22.20 -12.85 -8.03
CA THR A 238 -22.79 -13.97 -8.78
C THR A 238 -21.90 -15.20 -8.82
N GLY A 239 -20.60 -15.04 -8.47
CA GLY A 239 -19.59 -16.07 -8.61
C GLY A 239 -19.17 -16.35 -10.07
N GLU A 240 -19.58 -15.51 -11.03
CA GLU A 240 -19.24 -15.67 -12.44
C GLU A 240 -17.85 -15.12 -12.75
N ALA A 241 -17.07 -15.87 -13.57
CA ALA A 241 -15.78 -15.46 -14.08
C ALA A 241 -15.72 -15.65 -15.59
N THR A 242 -15.91 -14.57 -16.35
CA THR A 242 -16.04 -14.57 -17.81
C THR A 242 -14.76 -14.11 -18.48
N LEU A 243 -14.25 -14.87 -19.49
CA LEU A 243 -13.10 -14.47 -20.27
C LEU A 243 -13.43 -13.25 -21.13
N ILE A 244 -12.60 -12.21 -21.01
CA ILE A 244 -12.71 -11.00 -21.82
C ILE A 244 -12.18 -11.28 -23.22
N GLU A 245 -13.00 -11.05 -24.23
CA GLU A 245 -12.65 -11.25 -25.63
C GLU A 245 -11.45 -10.37 -26.03
N GLY A 246 -10.49 -10.96 -26.72
CA GLY A 246 -9.25 -10.28 -27.16
C GLY A 246 -8.09 -10.35 -26.17
N THR A 247 -8.28 -10.94 -24.98
CA THR A 247 -7.21 -11.01 -23.94
C THR A 247 -6.43 -12.32 -23.96
N LYS A 248 -6.76 -13.28 -24.83
CA LYS A 248 -6.01 -14.55 -24.95
C LYS A 248 -4.52 -14.27 -25.18
N GLY A 249 -3.66 -14.83 -24.33
CA GLY A 249 -2.21 -14.60 -24.38
C GLY A 249 -1.76 -13.34 -23.63
N ALA A 250 -2.64 -12.69 -22.85
CA ALA A 250 -2.22 -11.63 -21.92
C ALA A 250 -1.07 -12.14 -21.05
N ARG A 251 -0.02 -11.33 -20.91
CA ARG A 251 1.23 -11.76 -20.26
C ARG A 251 1.04 -11.90 -18.75
N LYS A 252 1.87 -12.75 -18.16
CA LYS A 252 2.04 -12.82 -16.70
C LYS A 252 2.81 -11.57 -16.25
N ASN A 253 2.10 -10.49 -16.05
CA ASN A 253 2.63 -9.20 -15.57
C ASN A 253 1.52 -8.38 -14.92
N THR A 254 1.88 -7.38 -14.12
CA THR A 254 0.91 -6.51 -13.45
C THR A 254 0.01 -5.79 -14.45
N MET A 255 -1.21 -5.53 -14.03
CA MET A 255 -2.19 -4.72 -14.75
C MET A 255 -2.31 -3.35 -14.06
N ALA A 256 -2.20 -2.28 -14.83
CA ALA A 256 -2.39 -0.93 -14.28
C ALA A 256 -3.86 -0.53 -14.32
N VAL A 257 -4.34 0.10 -13.25
CA VAL A 257 -5.70 0.68 -13.19
C VAL A 257 -5.58 2.20 -13.23
N VAL A 258 -6.14 2.80 -14.27
CA VAL A 258 -6.13 4.26 -14.46
C VAL A 258 -7.45 4.71 -15.06
N GLY A 259 -8.08 5.72 -14.44
CA GLY A 259 -9.31 6.33 -14.96
C GLY A 259 -10.47 5.34 -15.15
N GLY A 260 -10.61 4.37 -14.26
CA GLY A 260 -11.66 3.34 -14.33
C GLY A 260 -11.46 2.31 -15.45
N LYS A 261 -10.22 2.14 -15.93
CA LYS A 261 -9.84 1.19 -16.98
C LYS A 261 -8.67 0.33 -16.52
N VAL A 262 -8.60 -0.90 -17.06
CA VAL A 262 -7.49 -1.83 -16.88
C VAL A 262 -6.59 -1.79 -18.11
N PHE A 263 -5.30 -1.61 -17.89
CA PHE A 263 -4.25 -1.66 -18.90
C PHE A 263 -3.39 -2.90 -18.68
N ALA A 264 -3.29 -3.76 -19.69
CA ALA A 264 -2.57 -5.03 -19.59
C ALA A 264 -1.69 -5.27 -20.84
N SER A 265 -0.62 -6.05 -20.68
CA SER A 265 0.27 -6.40 -21.78
C SER A 265 -0.12 -7.72 -22.44
N GLN A 266 -0.03 -7.74 -23.80
CA GLN A 266 -0.15 -8.93 -24.64
C GLN A 266 0.89 -8.84 -25.75
N ASP A 267 2.02 -9.52 -25.58
CA ASP A 267 3.18 -9.38 -26.47
C ASP A 267 3.57 -7.90 -26.70
N LYS A 268 3.42 -7.37 -27.90
CA LYS A 268 3.68 -5.98 -28.25
C LYS A 268 2.49 -5.04 -28.08
N ASN A 269 1.36 -5.56 -27.63
CA ASN A 269 0.12 -4.80 -27.53
C ASN A 269 -0.16 -4.41 -26.08
N LEU A 270 -0.47 -3.14 -25.85
CA LEU A 270 -1.11 -2.66 -24.63
C LEU A 270 -2.62 -2.75 -24.83
N LEU A 271 -3.25 -3.65 -24.11
CA LEU A 271 -4.69 -3.83 -24.11
C LEU A 271 -5.33 -2.82 -23.15
N VAL A 272 -6.45 -2.23 -23.55
CA VAL A 272 -7.29 -1.37 -22.73
C VAL A 272 -8.66 -2.04 -22.54
N ILE A 273 -9.08 -2.22 -21.29
CA ILE A 273 -10.37 -2.80 -20.93
C ILE A 273 -11.12 -1.78 -20.09
N GLU A 274 -12.25 -1.31 -20.60
CA GLU A 274 -13.13 -0.41 -19.86
C GLU A 274 -13.99 -1.19 -18.85
N SER A 275 -14.41 -0.52 -17.79
CA SER A 275 -15.19 -1.14 -16.72
C SER A 275 -16.44 -1.86 -17.23
N GLY A 276 -16.58 -3.11 -16.79
CA GLY A 276 -17.76 -3.94 -17.11
C GLY A 276 -17.89 -4.38 -18.58
N LYS A 277 -16.83 -4.20 -19.40
CA LYS A 277 -16.81 -4.71 -20.77
C LYS A 277 -16.32 -6.15 -20.83
N ASP A 278 -16.92 -6.92 -21.71
CA ASP A 278 -16.62 -8.33 -21.99
C ASP A 278 -15.58 -8.52 -23.12
N LYS A 279 -15.06 -7.39 -23.65
CA LYS A 279 -14.04 -7.37 -24.71
C LYS A 279 -13.04 -6.23 -24.54
N VAL A 280 -11.88 -6.38 -25.14
CA VAL A 280 -10.86 -5.31 -25.25
C VAL A 280 -11.47 -4.11 -25.96
N SER A 281 -11.40 -2.93 -25.34
CA SER A 281 -11.98 -1.68 -25.85
C SER A 281 -11.03 -0.97 -26.83
N ALA A 282 -9.72 -1.07 -26.62
CA ALA A 282 -8.68 -0.49 -27.48
C ALA A 282 -7.36 -1.25 -27.33
N THR A 283 -6.48 -1.06 -28.33
CA THR A 283 -5.14 -1.64 -28.34
C THR A 283 -4.14 -0.59 -28.84
N VAL A 284 -3.00 -0.46 -28.14
CA VAL A 284 -1.86 0.34 -28.58
C VAL A 284 -0.71 -0.61 -28.90
N GLU A 285 -0.24 -0.57 -30.16
CA GLU A 285 0.82 -1.46 -30.64
C GLU A 285 2.20 -0.79 -30.49
N PHE A 286 3.20 -1.56 -30.03
CA PHE A 286 4.60 -1.18 -29.92
C PHE A 286 5.48 -2.01 -30.87
N ASP A 287 6.75 -1.64 -31.03
CA ASP A 287 7.70 -2.34 -31.90
C ASP A 287 8.36 -3.58 -31.29
N GLY A 288 8.09 -3.85 -30.01
CA GLY A 288 8.59 -5.02 -29.27
C GLY A 288 7.69 -5.43 -28.13
N ASN A 289 8.05 -6.53 -27.48
CA ASN A 289 7.26 -7.06 -26.37
C ASN A 289 7.25 -6.08 -25.19
N ILE A 290 6.08 -5.86 -24.63
CA ILE A 290 5.91 -5.05 -23.42
C ILE A 290 6.44 -5.84 -22.23
N SER A 291 7.30 -5.23 -21.41
CA SER A 291 7.93 -5.79 -20.24
C SER A 291 7.43 -5.22 -18.92
N GLY A 292 6.63 -4.15 -18.98
CA GLY A 292 6.01 -3.56 -17.81
C GLY A 292 4.94 -2.54 -18.19
N VAL A 293 3.86 -2.53 -17.40
CA VAL A 293 2.74 -1.58 -17.49
C VAL A 293 2.50 -1.04 -16.08
N VAL A 294 2.76 0.25 -15.86
CA VAL A 294 2.75 0.86 -14.52
C VAL A 294 1.95 2.16 -14.54
N LYS A 295 1.12 2.39 -13.53
CA LYS A 295 0.41 3.65 -13.35
C LYS A 295 1.39 4.81 -13.13
N SER A 296 1.19 5.91 -13.83
CA SER A 296 1.91 7.15 -13.61
C SER A 296 1.20 8.03 -12.58
N SER A 297 1.95 8.85 -11.84
CA SER A 297 1.40 9.80 -10.86
C SER A 297 0.48 10.87 -11.46
N ASP A 298 0.58 11.13 -12.77
CA ASP A 298 -0.27 12.05 -13.52
C ASP A 298 -1.50 11.38 -14.17
N ASN A 299 -1.87 10.19 -13.69
CA ASN A 299 -2.97 9.38 -14.21
C ASN A 299 -2.85 8.99 -15.68
N ASN A 300 -1.62 8.77 -16.15
CA ASN A 300 -1.30 8.13 -17.39
C ASN A 300 -0.66 6.76 -17.14
N VAL A 301 -0.19 6.09 -18.18
CA VAL A 301 0.41 4.75 -18.10
C VAL A 301 1.85 4.78 -18.60
N TRP A 302 2.77 4.27 -17.80
CA TRP A 302 4.11 3.95 -18.23
C TRP A 302 4.15 2.56 -18.85
N VAL A 303 4.79 2.47 -20.01
CA VAL A 303 4.99 1.22 -20.75
C VAL A 303 6.47 1.06 -21.07
N SER A 304 7.06 -0.06 -20.67
CA SER A 304 8.41 -0.45 -21.08
C SER A 304 8.37 -1.54 -22.13
N VAL A 305 9.27 -1.43 -23.11
CA VAL A 305 9.33 -2.30 -24.29
C VAL A 305 10.71 -2.95 -24.41
N SER A 306 10.75 -4.22 -24.75
CA SER A 306 11.98 -5.03 -24.81
C SER A 306 13.00 -4.58 -25.85
N THR A 307 12.60 -3.71 -26.78
CA THR A 307 13.49 -3.05 -27.77
C THR A 307 14.33 -1.93 -27.17
N GLY A 308 14.12 -1.60 -25.89
CA GLY A 308 14.84 -0.53 -25.18
C GLY A 308 14.05 0.78 -25.13
N LYS A 309 12.73 0.73 -25.25
CA LYS A 309 11.90 1.93 -25.22
C LYS A 309 11.08 2.04 -23.94
N ILE A 310 10.87 3.27 -23.52
CA ILE A 310 9.95 3.64 -22.44
C ILE A 310 8.99 4.69 -23.00
N ALA A 311 7.70 4.38 -22.92
CA ALA A 311 6.65 5.26 -23.42
C ALA A 311 5.72 5.71 -22.27
N LYS A 312 5.15 6.90 -22.42
CA LYS A 312 4.02 7.39 -21.64
C LYS A 312 2.79 7.39 -22.53
N VAL A 313 1.76 6.64 -22.11
CA VAL A 313 0.50 6.50 -22.86
C VAL A 313 -0.61 7.21 -22.12
N SER A 314 -1.40 8.02 -22.86
CA SER A 314 -2.58 8.70 -22.33
C SER A 314 -3.67 7.70 -21.97
N ALA A 315 -4.13 7.72 -20.72
CA ALA A 315 -5.27 6.91 -20.30
C ALA A 315 -6.63 7.44 -20.83
N LYS A 316 -6.64 8.63 -21.43
CA LYS A 316 -7.85 9.27 -21.96
C LYS A 316 -8.18 8.82 -23.38
N ASP A 317 -7.21 8.92 -24.27
CA ASP A 317 -7.36 8.68 -25.71
C ASP A 317 -6.40 7.63 -26.27
N TYR A 318 -5.58 7.02 -25.40
CA TYR A 318 -4.65 5.93 -25.69
C TYR A 318 -3.51 6.30 -26.63
N SER A 319 -3.29 7.59 -26.89
CA SER A 319 -2.16 8.07 -27.66
C SER A 319 -0.84 7.92 -26.89
N ILE A 320 0.25 7.68 -27.62
CA ILE A 320 1.60 7.74 -27.05
C ILE A 320 1.97 9.23 -26.92
N ILE A 321 2.00 9.72 -25.67
CA ILE A 321 2.31 11.12 -25.36
C ILE A 321 3.77 11.43 -25.71
N LYS A 322 4.68 10.55 -25.32
CA LYS A 322 6.12 10.62 -25.57
C LYS A 322 6.72 9.23 -25.43
N GLU A 323 7.76 8.97 -26.21
CA GLU A 323 8.58 7.77 -26.15
C GLU A 323 10.05 8.15 -26.07
N ASN A 324 10.80 7.51 -25.18
CA ASN A 324 12.24 7.60 -25.09
C ASN A 324 12.86 6.29 -25.59
N ASP A 325 13.94 6.39 -26.34
CA ASP A 325 14.69 5.27 -26.91
C ASP A 325 16.04 5.16 -26.20
N LEU A 326 16.25 4.04 -25.51
CA LEU A 326 17.45 3.67 -24.77
C LEU A 326 18.29 2.63 -25.51
N SER A 327 17.93 2.25 -26.74
CA SER A 327 18.52 1.13 -27.49
C SER A 327 20.01 1.30 -27.77
N ALA A 328 20.53 2.53 -27.73
CA ALA A 328 21.95 2.82 -27.83
C ALA A 328 22.76 2.30 -26.63
N ASP A 329 22.16 2.22 -25.42
CA ASP A 329 22.73 1.58 -24.23
C ASP A 329 22.22 0.13 -24.12
N LYS A 330 23.05 -0.80 -24.59
CA LYS A 330 22.68 -2.23 -24.60
C LYS A 330 22.49 -2.83 -23.21
N ASP A 331 23.19 -2.32 -22.20
CA ASP A 331 23.05 -2.83 -20.84
C ASP A 331 21.78 -2.31 -20.16
N ALA A 332 21.46 -1.04 -20.36
CA ALA A 332 20.17 -0.49 -19.94
C ALA A 332 19.00 -1.18 -20.66
N THR A 333 19.11 -1.41 -21.98
CA THR A 333 18.09 -2.13 -22.77
C THR A 333 17.82 -3.54 -22.24
N LYS A 334 18.84 -4.27 -21.80
CA LYS A 334 18.64 -5.62 -21.22
C LYS A 334 17.75 -5.58 -19.96
N THR A 335 17.74 -4.50 -19.20
CA THR A 335 16.89 -4.36 -18.02
C THR A 335 15.41 -4.20 -18.37
N LEU A 336 15.09 -3.84 -19.62
CA LEU A 336 13.73 -3.73 -20.14
C LEU A 336 13.27 -5.01 -20.87
N SER A 337 14.02 -6.11 -20.79
CA SER A 337 13.61 -7.36 -21.41
C SER A 337 12.36 -7.93 -20.71
N ALA A 338 11.45 -8.48 -21.52
CA ALA A 338 10.29 -9.17 -20.99
C ALA A 338 10.73 -10.44 -20.24
N SER A 339 10.38 -10.51 -18.97
CA SER A 339 10.70 -11.62 -18.09
C SER A 339 9.56 -12.62 -18.03
N PHE A 340 9.84 -13.86 -17.63
CA PHE A 340 8.84 -14.82 -17.17
C PHE A 340 8.39 -14.51 -15.72
N ALA A 341 9.09 -13.63 -15.03
CA ALA A 341 8.73 -13.15 -13.71
C ALA A 341 7.44 -12.31 -13.73
N ALA A 342 6.75 -12.25 -12.61
CA ALA A 342 5.46 -11.59 -12.50
C ALA A 342 5.55 -10.06 -12.42
N ALA A 343 6.66 -9.51 -11.92
CA ALA A 343 6.83 -8.08 -11.74
C ALA A 343 7.18 -7.35 -13.06
N PRO A 344 6.77 -6.09 -13.22
CA PRO A 344 7.17 -5.27 -14.36
C PRO A 344 8.68 -4.97 -14.31
N SER A 345 9.29 -4.76 -15.47
CA SER A 345 10.71 -4.41 -15.58
C SER A 345 11.03 -3.00 -15.10
N ILE A 346 10.01 -2.16 -14.90
CA ILE A 346 10.12 -0.78 -14.47
C ILE A 346 9.27 -0.49 -13.24
N THR A 347 9.71 0.49 -12.47
CA THR A 347 8.91 1.16 -11.45
C THR A 347 9.10 2.66 -11.59
N ALA A 348 8.14 3.48 -11.18
CA ALA A 348 8.18 4.91 -11.40
C ALA A 348 7.75 5.71 -10.17
N LYS A 349 8.42 6.85 -9.95
CA LYS A 349 7.97 7.92 -9.09
C LYS A 349 8.10 9.26 -9.81
N GLY A 350 6.96 9.90 -10.10
CA GLY A 350 6.94 11.12 -10.89
C GLY A 350 7.53 10.88 -12.28
N ASP A 351 8.57 11.66 -12.64
CA ASP A 351 9.30 11.59 -13.89
C ASP A 351 10.50 10.62 -13.89
N THR A 352 10.78 10.04 -12.72
CA THR A 352 11.91 9.12 -12.51
C THR A 352 11.44 7.67 -12.58
N LEU A 353 12.07 6.89 -13.44
CA LEU A 353 11.86 5.45 -13.54
C LEU A 353 13.13 4.71 -13.11
N TYR A 354 12.93 3.58 -12.43
CA TYR A 354 13.99 2.61 -12.14
C TYR A 354 13.69 1.31 -12.89
N MET A 355 14.74 0.65 -13.34
CA MET A 355 14.66 -0.57 -14.13
C MET A 355 15.79 -1.53 -13.81
N SER A 356 15.50 -2.83 -13.78
CA SER A 356 16.52 -3.87 -13.58
C SER A 356 16.23 -5.14 -14.37
N GLY A 357 14.97 -5.43 -14.68
CA GLY A 357 14.57 -6.72 -15.26
C GLY A 357 15.01 -7.87 -14.37
N LEU A 358 15.78 -8.81 -14.91
CA LEU A 358 16.39 -9.92 -14.17
C LEU A 358 17.88 -9.69 -13.86
N ALA A 359 18.41 -8.49 -14.13
CA ALA A 359 19.80 -8.15 -13.88
C ALA A 359 19.99 -7.65 -12.44
N THR A 360 21.19 -7.80 -11.92
CA THR A 360 21.60 -7.23 -10.60
C THR A 360 21.89 -5.74 -10.67
N LYS A 361 21.85 -5.15 -11.86
CA LYS A 361 22.09 -3.73 -12.10
C LYS A 361 20.79 -2.95 -12.05
N ILE A 362 20.77 -1.86 -11.29
CA ILE A 362 19.66 -0.91 -11.23
C ILE A 362 20.03 0.33 -12.03
N TYR A 363 19.23 0.64 -13.04
CA TYR A 363 19.34 1.88 -13.81
C TYR A 363 18.24 2.85 -13.39
N ARG A 364 18.56 4.14 -13.43
CA ARG A 364 17.60 5.25 -13.30
C ARG A 364 17.47 5.93 -14.64
N HIS A 365 16.24 6.22 -15.04
CA HIS A 365 15.90 6.98 -16.23
C HIS A 365 15.04 8.19 -15.85
N ILE A 366 15.48 9.39 -16.22
CA ILE A 366 14.70 10.63 -16.10
C ILE A 366 14.01 10.87 -17.45
N PHE A 367 12.69 10.72 -17.47
CA PHE A 367 11.94 10.66 -18.71
C PHE A 367 11.90 12.00 -19.47
N SER A 368 11.77 13.13 -18.77
CA SER A 368 11.73 14.46 -19.38
C SER A 368 13.01 14.79 -20.12
N THR A 369 14.18 14.46 -19.55
CA THR A 369 15.51 14.75 -20.10
C THR A 369 16.08 13.64 -20.97
N ASN A 370 15.46 12.46 -20.99
CA ASN A 370 15.96 11.24 -21.64
C ASN A 370 17.35 10.80 -21.11
N GLU A 371 17.63 11.09 -19.84
CA GLU A 371 18.89 10.71 -19.20
C GLU A 371 18.78 9.34 -18.53
N THR A 372 19.68 8.41 -18.86
CA THR A 372 19.76 7.09 -18.26
C THR A 372 21.12 6.91 -17.58
N LYS A 373 21.13 6.39 -16.35
CA LYS A 373 22.34 6.20 -15.56
C LYS A 373 22.29 4.89 -14.78
N LEU A 374 23.38 4.13 -14.80
CA LEU A 374 23.60 3.02 -13.86
C LEU A 374 23.73 3.59 -12.46
N MET A 375 22.87 3.14 -11.54
CA MET A 375 22.90 3.56 -10.14
C MET A 375 23.79 2.64 -9.31
N VAL A 376 23.65 1.32 -9.48
CA VAL A 376 24.41 0.32 -8.73
C VAL A 376 24.40 -1.02 -9.46
N ASP A 377 25.49 -1.78 -9.37
CA ASP A 377 25.44 -3.24 -9.45
C ASP A 377 25.27 -3.78 -8.02
N VAL A 378 24.13 -4.36 -7.73
CA VAL A 378 23.77 -4.82 -6.36
C VAL A 378 24.78 -5.83 -5.81
N LYS A 379 25.45 -6.60 -6.66
CA LYS A 379 26.53 -7.54 -6.27
C LYS A 379 27.73 -6.87 -5.60
N GLU A 380 27.92 -5.57 -5.83
CA GLU A 380 29.01 -4.82 -5.20
C GLU A 380 28.69 -4.45 -3.74
N MET A 381 27.41 -4.50 -3.34
CA MET A 381 26.96 -4.06 -2.02
C MET A 381 26.26 -5.15 -1.22
N VAL A 382 25.77 -6.21 -1.88
CA VAL A 382 24.97 -7.28 -1.27
C VAL A 382 25.63 -8.62 -1.53
N GLU A 383 26.04 -9.29 -0.46
CA GLU A 383 26.61 -10.62 -0.53
C GLU A 383 25.55 -11.64 -0.99
N ASN A 384 25.97 -12.62 -1.80
CA ASN A 384 25.09 -13.65 -2.35
C ASN A 384 23.94 -13.15 -3.26
N ALA A 385 24.02 -11.93 -3.80
CA ALA A 385 23.06 -11.39 -4.75
C ALA A 385 23.23 -12.01 -6.14
N ASN A 386 22.99 -13.33 -6.28
CA ASN A 386 23.22 -14.06 -7.53
C ASN A 386 22.01 -14.06 -8.46
N ILE A 387 20.82 -14.10 -7.90
CA ILE A 387 19.56 -14.17 -8.62
C ILE A 387 18.65 -13.03 -8.15
N VAL A 388 18.03 -12.36 -9.11
CA VAL A 388 17.00 -11.35 -8.91
C VAL A 388 15.65 -12.00 -9.14
N TYR A 389 14.70 -11.78 -8.24
CA TYR A 389 13.38 -12.41 -8.31
C TYR A 389 12.30 -11.38 -8.02
N ASN A 390 11.47 -11.05 -9.04
CA ASN A 390 10.34 -10.11 -8.97
C ASN A 390 10.66 -8.84 -8.20
N THR A 391 11.56 -8.04 -8.69
CA THR A 391 12.14 -6.93 -7.93
C THR A 391 12.14 -5.61 -8.68
N VAL A 392 12.75 -4.62 -8.11
CA VAL A 392 12.80 -3.18 -8.37
C VAL A 392 11.43 -2.51 -8.20
N THR A 393 11.23 -1.97 -7.01
CA THR A 393 10.03 -1.18 -6.74
C THR A 393 10.42 0.06 -5.94
N VAL A 394 10.00 1.24 -6.37
CA VAL A 394 10.28 2.50 -5.66
C VAL A 394 9.12 2.84 -4.71
N ASP A 395 9.46 3.11 -3.45
CA ASP A 395 8.49 3.62 -2.48
C ASP A 395 8.05 5.04 -2.88
N PRO A 396 6.76 5.27 -3.11
CA PRO A 396 6.27 6.56 -3.56
C PRO A 396 6.35 7.66 -2.50
N VAL A 397 6.54 7.31 -1.22
CA VAL A 397 6.67 8.26 -0.10
C VAL A 397 8.13 8.53 0.24
N THR A 398 8.89 7.47 0.49
CA THR A 398 10.27 7.57 1.01
C THR A 398 11.35 7.60 -0.07
N GLU A 399 10.98 7.32 -1.33
CA GLU A 399 11.87 7.17 -2.49
C GLU A 399 12.89 6.03 -2.37
N GLY A 400 12.79 5.21 -1.33
CA GLY A 400 13.60 4.00 -1.18
C GLY A 400 13.33 3.02 -2.33
N VAL A 401 14.39 2.52 -2.96
CA VAL A 401 14.27 1.53 -4.04
C VAL A 401 14.49 0.14 -3.46
N TYR A 402 13.41 -0.63 -3.42
CA TYR A 402 13.42 -2.01 -2.94
C TYR A 402 13.97 -2.95 -4.02
N PHE A 403 14.78 -3.90 -3.57
CA PHE A 403 15.41 -4.87 -4.44
C PHE A 403 15.59 -6.21 -3.72
N ASN A 404 14.98 -7.28 -4.25
CA ASN A 404 15.04 -8.61 -3.66
C ASN A 404 16.07 -9.47 -4.39
N THR A 405 16.99 -10.08 -3.64
CA THR A 405 18.00 -10.99 -4.17
C THR A 405 17.99 -12.32 -3.43
N ILE A 406 18.33 -13.39 -4.13
CA ILE A 406 18.51 -14.72 -3.56
C ILE A 406 19.86 -15.30 -4.01
N LYS A 407 20.48 -16.12 -3.17
CA LYS A 407 21.74 -16.80 -3.50
C LYS A 407 21.57 -17.82 -4.62
N GLY A 408 20.46 -18.52 -4.65
CA GLY A 408 20.18 -19.55 -5.63
C GLY A 408 18.87 -20.28 -5.40
N TYR A 409 18.55 -21.21 -6.26
CA TYR A 409 17.39 -22.10 -6.12
C TYR A 409 17.67 -23.29 -5.19
N GLY A 410 16.65 -24.09 -4.90
CA GLY A 410 16.74 -25.23 -3.98
C GLY A 410 17.10 -24.78 -2.56
N ASP A 411 18.06 -25.41 -1.94
CA ASP A 411 18.50 -25.12 -0.55
C ASP A 411 19.05 -23.71 -0.38
N ASN A 412 19.47 -23.07 -1.46
CA ASN A 412 20.02 -21.70 -1.41
C ASN A 412 18.97 -20.59 -1.42
N VAL A 413 17.69 -20.92 -1.61
CA VAL A 413 16.61 -19.90 -1.63
C VAL A 413 16.42 -19.22 -0.27
N GLY A 414 16.77 -19.92 0.83
CA GLY A 414 16.73 -19.39 2.18
C GLY A 414 17.79 -18.33 2.48
N ILE A 415 18.83 -18.20 1.62
CA ILE A 415 19.84 -17.14 1.72
C ILE A 415 19.45 -16.03 0.77
N ASN A 416 18.85 -14.97 1.32
CA ASN A 416 18.23 -13.90 0.55
C ASN A 416 18.30 -12.55 1.29
N GLN A 417 18.08 -11.47 0.56
CA GLN A 417 18.03 -10.14 1.14
C GLN A 417 16.99 -9.27 0.44
N ILE A 418 16.20 -8.56 1.24
CA ILE A 418 15.46 -7.38 0.81
C ILE A 418 16.36 -6.18 1.07
N SER A 419 16.77 -5.49 0.02
CA SER A 419 17.60 -4.30 0.09
C SER A 419 16.78 -3.07 -0.21
N ILE A 420 16.97 -1.99 0.56
CA ILE A 420 16.36 -0.69 0.30
C ILE A 420 17.49 0.29 0.01
N PHE A 421 17.61 0.70 -1.25
CA PHE A 421 18.63 1.66 -1.68
C PHE A 421 18.11 3.08 -1.63
N ASP A 422 19.00 4.01 -1.30
CA ASP A 422 18.82 5.45 -1.45
C ASP A 422 19.72 5.95 -2.59
N PHE A 423 19.11 6.57 -3.60
CA PHE A 423 19.75 7.14 -4.77
C PHE A 423 19.64 8.68 -4.83
N SER A 424 19.28 9.33 -3.73
CA SER A 424 19.18 10.80 -3.64
C SER A 424 20.55 11.49 -3.68
N GLY A 425 21.59 10.80 -3.20
CA GLY A 425 22.96 11.29 -3.20
C GLY A 425 23.72 11.01 -4.50
N THR A 426 24.99 11.43 -4.53
CA THR A 426 25.93 11.14 -5.65
C THR A 426 26.39 9.69 -5.69
N THR A 427 26.41 9.03 -4.53
CA THR A 427 26.77 7.63 -4.34
C THR A 427 25.56 6.87 -3.81
N PRO A 428 25.26 5.67 -4.35
CA PRO A 428 24.21 4.83 -3.82
C PRO A 428 24.52 4.39 -2.40
N THR A 429 23.51 4.38 -1.52
CA THR A 429 23.65 3.86 -0.16
C THR A 429 22.62 2.79 0.11
N LEU A 430 22.98 1.79 0.91
CA LEU A 430 22.04 0.79 1.42
C LEU A 430 21.38 1.36 2.69
N ARG A 431 20.14 1.78 2.56
CA ARG A 431 19.38 2.42 3.63
C ARG A 431 18.92 1.41 4.69
N ALA A 432 18.49 0.22 4.24
CA ALA A 432 18.09 -0.88 5.10
C ALA A 432 18.28 -2.22 4.38
N ALA A 433 18.46 -3.28 5.16
CA ALA A 433 18.57 -4.64 4.68
C ALA A 433 17.85 -5.60 5.63
N TYR A 434 17.09 -6.54 5.07
CA TYR A 434 16.42 -7.62 5.80
C TYR A 434 16.86 -8.95 5.19
N ASN A 435 17.52 -9.77 6.01
CA ASN A 435 18.13 -11.00 5.55
C ASN A 435 17.26 -12.21 5.85
N ASP A 436 17.30 -13.20 4.96
CA ASP A 436 16.81 -14.56 5.16
C ASP A 436 15.33 -14.68 5.56
N CYS A 437 14.51 -13.66 5.22
CA CYS A 437 13.09 -13.58 5.57
C CYS A 437 12.13 -13.90 4.42
N THR A 438 12.63 -13.99 3.17
CA THR A 438 11.79 -14.25 2.00
C THR A 438 11.89 -15.70 1.52
N LYS A 439 10.86 -16.12 0.75
CA LYS A 439 10.88 -17.40 0.03
C LYS A 439 10.16 -17.22 -1.30
N TYR A 440 10.92 -16.95 -2.37
CA TYR A 440 10.41 -16.58 -3.68
C TYR A 440 9.49 -15.34 -3.59
N PRO A 441 10.05 -14.14 -3.38
CA PRO A 441 9.25 -12.92 -3.24
C PRO A 441 8.55 -12.59 -4.57
N ALA A 442 7.22 -12.61 -4.58
CA ALA A 442 6.41 -12.36 -5.77
C ALA A 442 6.35 -10.87 -6.14
N GLY A 443 6.47 -9.99 -5.15
CA GLY A 443 6.46 -8.55 -5.37
C GLY A 443 6.53 -7.74 -4.08
N VAL A 444 6.76 -6.43 -4.26
CA VAL A 444 6.76 -5.42 -3.20
C VAL A 444 5.62 -4.45 -3.45
N PHE A 445 4.78 -4.22 -2.46
CA PHE A 445 3.55 -3.45 -2.58
C PHE A 445 3.47 -2.41 -1.46
N PHE A 446 3.15 -1.16 -1.82
CA PHE A 446 3.06 -0.05 -0.87
C PHE A 446 1.61 0.34 -0.65
N THR A 447 1.21 0.53 0.60
CA THR A 447 -0.14 0.97 0.94
C THR A 447 -0.48 2.35 0.36
N SER A 448 0.53 3.22 0.21
CA SER A 448 0.39 4.56 -0.35
C SER A 448 0.12 4.62 -1.86
N ASN A 449 0.43 3.58 -2.62
CA ASN A 449 0.18 3.52 -4.08
C ASN A 449 -1.30 3.38 -4.44
N PHE A 450 -2.12 3.01 -3.48
CA PHE A 450 -3.51 2.57 -3.70
C PHE A 450 -4.54 3.53 -3.12
N ARG A 451 -4.15 4.76 -2.84
CA ARG A 451 -5.03 5.83 -2.35
C ARG A 451 -5.64 6.65 -3.47
#